data_c5f70928711937bd2541c0a708a0bac7
#
_entry.id   c5f70928711937bd2541c0a708a0bac7
#
_cell.length_a   1.000
_cell.length_b   1.000
_cell.length_c   1.000
_cell.angle_alpha   90.00
_cell.angle_beta   90.00
_cell.angle_gamma   90.00
#
_symmetry.space_group_name_H-M   'P 1'
#
loop_
_entity.id
_entity.type
_entity.pdbx_description
1 polymer ?
#
loop_
_entity_poly.entity_id
_entity_poly.type
_entity_poly.pdbx_seq_one_letter_code
_entity_poly.pdbx_strand_id
1 'polypeptide(L)'
;MEIENAFIDTSAFYALMDRSDAHHEKARHLWISLLDEESHLQTTNYIIIETLALLQSRLGIEAAHIYSSNILGLVDILWVDEPRHKLAFELWLGLGRKKLSLVDCVSFITMRHYELENIFGFDRHFDEQGFKILD
;
A
#
# COMPACT_ATOMS: atom_id res chain seq x y z
N MET A 1 3.17 1.09 -21.08
CA MET A 1 1.79 1.41 -20.66
C MET A 1 1.83 2.45 -19.57
N GLU A 2 1.11 3.53 -19.75
CA GLU A 2 1.08 4.61 -18.75
C GLU A 2 0.11 4.28 -17.63
N ILE A 3 0.59 4.45 -16.40
CA ILE A 3 -0.22 4.31 -15.19
C ILE A 3 -0.39 5.69 -14.60
N GLU A 4 -1.61 6.19 -14.59
CA GLU A 4 -1.91 7.53 -14.08
C GLU A 4 -1.85 7.58 -12.55
N ASN A 5 -2.46 6.60 -11.89
CA ASN A 5 -2.52 6.51 -10.44
C ASN A 5 -2.16 5.12 -9.98
N ALA A 6 -1.46 5.02 -8.85
CA ALA A 6 -1.18 3.76 -8.19
C ALA A 6 -1.30 3.92 -6.69
N PHE A 7 -2.14 3.11 -6.08
CA PHE A 7 -2.25 3.01 -4.63
C PHE A 7 -1.22 1.99 -4.15
N ILE A 8 -0.47 2.33 -3.11
CA ILE A 8 0.66 1.51 -2.65
C ILE A 8 0.32 0.83 -1.32
N ASP A 9 0.44 -0.49 -1.31
CA ASP A 9 0.22 -1.32 -0.13
C ASP A 9 1.51 -1.55 0.64
N THR A 10 1.38 -1.95 1.91
CA THR A 10 2.51 -2.29 2.77
C THR A 10 3.46 -3.32 2.13
N SER A 11 2.91 -4.32 1.44
CA SER A 11 3.72 -5.36 0.81
C SER A 11 4.70 -4.80 -0.22
N ALA A 12 4.30 -3.76 -0.96
CA ALA A 12 5.18 -3.11 -1.92
C ALA A 12 6.22 -2.24 -1.23
N PHE A 13 5.82 -1.43 -0.25
CA PHE A 13 6.77 -0.63 0.53
C PHE A 13 7.82 -1.51 1.20
N TYR A 14 7.37 -2.61 1.81
CA TYR A 14 8.30 -3.52 2.48
C TYR A 14 9.27 -4.14 1.50
N ALA A 15 8.78 -4.61 0.35
CA ALA A 15 9.61 -5.21 -0.68
C ALA A 15 10.66 -4.23 -1.23
N LEU A 16 10.32 -2.94 -1.32
CA LEU A 16 11.28 -1.90 -1.71
C LEU A 16 12.42 -1.77 -0.71
N MET A 17 12.13 -1.92 0.57
CA MET A 17 13.08 -1.68 1.66
C MET A 17 13.93 -2.90 2.03
N ASP A 18 13.47 -4.10 1.73
CA ASP A 18 14.15 -5.35 2.10
C ASP A 18 14.71 -6.05 0.87
N ARG A 19 16.02 -5.96 0.68
CA ARG A 19 16.70 -6.56 -0.48
C ARG A 19 16.56 -8.08 -0.53
N SER A 20 16.30 -8.73 0.59
CA SER A 20 16.12 -10.18 0.66
C SER A 20 14.69 -10.63 0.42
N ASP A 21 13.75 -9.69 0.28
CA ASP A 21 12.36 -10.02 0.00
C ASP A 21 12.24 -10.62 -1.41
N ALA A 22 11.42 -11.65 -1.54
CA ALA A 22 11.21 -12.34 -2.82
C ALA A 22 10.71 -11.41 -3.92
N HIS A 23 10.01 -10.34 -3.55
CA HIS A 23 9.44 -9.38 -4.50
C HIS A 23 10.28 -8.11 -4.67
N HIS A 24 11.48 -8.05 -4.07
CA HIS A 24 12.29 -6.84 -4.08
C HIS A 24 12.57 -6.31 -5.48
N GLU A 25 13.06 -7.16 -6.38
CA GLU A 25 13.42 -6.74 -7.74
C GLU A 25 12.20 -6.26 -8.53
N LYS A 26 11.09 -6.97 -8.43
CA LYS A 26 9.85 -6.56 -9.09
C LYS A 26 9.33 -5.23 -8.54
N ALA A 27 9.35 -5.06 -7.24
CA ALA A 27 8.93 -3.81 -6.59
C ALA A 27 9.81 -2.65 -7.04
N ARG A 28 11.12 -2.86 -7.09
CA ARG A 28 12.07 -1.86 -7.54
C ARG A 28 11.81 -1.43 -8.98
N HIS A 29 11.60 -2.39 -9.88
CA HIS A 29 11.30 -2.10 -11.28
C HIS A 29 9.99 -1.30 -11.43
N LEU A 30 8.94 -1.71 -10.74
CA LEU A 30 7.66 -1.01 -10.77
C LEU A 30 7.78 0.40 -10.20
N TRP A 31 8.48 0.56 -9.10
CA TRP A 31 8.71 1.86 -8.47
C TRP A 31 9.39 2.83 -9.43
N ILE A 32 10.47 2.40 -10.09
CA ILE A 32 11.20 3.21 -11.05
C ILE A 32 10.29 3.57 -12.24
N SER A 33 9.53 2.62 -12.78
CA SER A 33 8.61 2.88 -13.88
C SER A 33 7.54 3.90 -13.49
N LEU A 34 6.97 3.78 -12.31
CA LEU A 34 5.95 4.71 -11.84
C LEU A 34 6.51 6.12 -11.68
N LEU A 35 7.73 6.25 -11.17
CA LEU A 35 8.38 7.56 -11.06
C LEU A 35 8.70 8.15 -12.43
N ASP A 36 9.19 7.34 -13.36
CA ASP A 36 9.52 7.80 -14.72
C ASP A 36 8.28 8.26 -15.46
N GLU A 37 7.15 7.61 -15.25
CA GLU A 37 5.87 7.98 -15.86
C GLU A 37 5.18 9.14 -15.13
N GLU A 38 5.78 9.63 -14.05
CA GLU A 38 5.19 10.69 -13.22
C GLU A 38 3.79 10.32 -12.71
N SER A 39 3.57 9.04 -12.40
CA SER A 39 2.32 8.55 -11.87
C SER A 39 2.00 9.19 -10.51
N HIS A 40 0.71 9.41 -10.25
CA HIS A 40 0.26 9.79 -8.92
C HIS A 40 0.31 8.59 -8.00
N LEU A 41 1.14 8.68 -6.95
CA LEU A 41 1.32 7.61 -5.97
C LEU A 41 0.56 7.98 -4.71
N GLN A 42 -0.27 7.08 -4.23
CA GLN A 42 -1.12 7.31 -3.05
C GLN A 42 -1.04 6.16 -2.08
N THR A 43 -1.21 6.46 -0.82
CA THR A 43 -1.35 5.46 0.25
C THR A 43 -2.21 6.05 1.36
N THR A 44 -2.38 5.33 2.46
CA THR A 44 -3.12 5.85 3.63
C THR A 44 -2.22 5.93 4.85
N ASN A 45 -2.65 6.70 5.84
CA ASN A 45 -2.01 6.76 7.16
C ASN A 45 -2.00 5.39 7.84
N TYR A 46 -2.98 4.52 7.57
CA TYR A 46 -3.03 3.15 8.11
C TYR A 46 -1.90 2.30 7.58
N ILE A 47 -1.68 2.35 6.25
CA ILE A 47 -0.56 1.64 5.61
C ILE A 47 0.78 2.16 6.10
N ILE A 48 0.91 3.46 6.27
CA ILE A 48 2.16 4.06 6.78
C ILE A 48 2.51 3.51 8.16
N ILE A 49 1.53 3.49 9.07
CA ILE A 49 1.74 2.98 10.44
C ILE A 49 2.11 1.50 10.40
N GLU A 50 1.40 0.69 9.61
CA GLU A 50 1.70 -0.73 9.46
C GLU A 50 3.11 -0.94 8.90
N THR A 51 3.47 -0.19 7.87
CA THR A 51 4.79 -0.28 7.24
C THR A 51 5.90 0.10 8.20
N LEU A 52 5.74 1.20 8.94
CA LEU A 52 6.73 1.63 9.92
C LEU A 52 6.93 0.59 11.02
N ALA A 53 5.83 0.03 11.52
CA ALA A 53 5.91 -1.01 12.56
C ALA A 53 6.64 -2.25 12.03
N LEU A 54 6.33 -2.66 10.81
CA LEU A 54 6.94 -3.82 10.18
C LEU A 54 8.45 -3.62 9.91
N LEU A 55 8.82 -2.45 9.39
CA LEU A 55 10.21 -2.09 9.13
C LEU A 55 11.02 -2.05 10.43
N GLN A 56 10.47 -1.41 11.46
CA GLN A 56 11.12 -1.33 12.76
C GLN A 56 11.36 -2.72 13.35
N SER A 57 10.35 -3.58 13.27
CA SER A 57 10.43 -4.93 13.84
C SER A 57 11.42 -5.82 13.11
N ARG A 58 11.46 -5.77 11.77
CA ARG A 58 12.26 -6.69 10.97
C ARG A 58 13.62 -6.15 10.57
N LEU A 59 13.73 -4.86 10.28
CA LEU A 59 14.95 -4.25 9.74
C LEU A 59 15.57 -3.20 10.67
N GLY A 60 14.84 -2.74 11.68
CA GLY A 60 15.31 -1.75 12.64
C GLY A 60 14.85 -0.33 12.35
N ILE A 61 15.11 0.56 13.31
CA ILE A 61 14.63 1.96 13.25
C ILE A 61 15.24 2.75 12.09
N GLU A 62 16.45 2.40 11.68
CA GLU A 62 17.13 3.07 10.57
C GLU A 62 16.36 2.89 9.27
N ALA A 63 15.86 1.69 9.01
CA ALA A 63 15.03 1.41 7.83
C ALA A 63 13.76 2.25 7.84
N ALA A 64 13.12 2.42 9.00
CA ALA A 64 11.94 3.27 9.15
C ALA A 64 12.26 4.72 8.80
N HIS A 65 13.43 5.22 9.22
CA HIS A 65 13.92 6.56 8.89
C HIS A 65 14.10 6.74 7.38
N ILE A 66 14.77 5.79 6.74
CA ILE A 66 15.04 5.83 5.29
C ILE A 66 13.71 5.84 4.52
N TYR A 67 12.79 4.98 4.89
CA TYR A 67 11.45 4.93 4.29
C TYR A 67 10.75 6.28 4.39
N SER A 68 10.73 6.87 5.57
CA SER A 68 10.07 8.16 5.81
C SER A 68 10.73 9.30 5.03
N SER A 69 12.05 9.31 4.92
CA SER A 69 12.79 10.39 4.27
C SER A 69 12.83 10.25 2.75
N ASN A 70 12.99 9.03 2.24
CA ASN A 70 13.28 8.81 0.82
C ASN A 70 12.09 8.31 0.00
N ILE A 71 11.12 7.68 0.63
CA ILE A 71 9.97 7.07 -0.07
C ILE A 71 8.71 7.90 0.12
N LEU A 72 8.33 8.19 1.36
CA LEU A 72 7.05 8.85 1.67
C LEU A 72 6.93 10.26 1.08
N GLY A 73 8.04 10.97 0.90
CA GLY A 73 8.03 12.30 0.28
C GLY A 73 7.52 12.31 -1.15
N LEU A 74 7.49 11.15 -1.81
CA LEU A 74 7.05 11.00 -3.19
C LEU A 74 5.61 10.48 -3.30
N VAL A 75 4.94 10.28 -2.19
CA VAL A 75 3.62 9.65 -2.13
C VAL A 75 2.63 10.55 -1.42
N ASP A 76 1.44 10.70 -2.00
CA ASP A 76 0.35 11.44 -1.37
C ASP A 76 -0.35 10.57 -0.34
N ILE A 77 -0.61 11.15 0.83
CA ILE A 77 -1.28 10.44 1.91
C ILE A 77 -2.76 10.78 1.87
N LEU A 78 -3.58 9.75 1.65
CA LEU A 78 -5.04 9.86 1.73
C LEU A 78 -5.42 9.53 3.18
N TRP A 79 -5.62 10.58 3.96
CA TRP A 79 -5.92 10.44 5.39
C TRP A 79 -7.28 9.81 5.61
N VAL A 80 -7.30 8.74 6.39
CA VAL A 80 -8.53 8.01 6.72
C VAL A 80 -9.15 8.65 7.97
N ASP A 81 -10.31 9.23 7.79
CA ASP A 81 -11.09 9.85 8.86
C ASP A 81 -12.01 8.84 9.56
N GLU A 82 -12.73 9.30 10.57
CA GLU A 82 -13.61 8.43 11.35
C GLU A 82 -14.69 7.74 10.50
N PRO A 83 -15.44 8.43 9.63
CA PRO A 83 -16.46 7.75 8.83
C PRO A 83 -15.90 6.63 7.96
N ARG A 84 -14.76 6.84 7.34
CA ARG A 84 -14.13 5.83 6.48
C ARG A 84 -13.59 4.67 7.29
N HIS A 85 -13.04 4.95 8.47
CA HIS A 85 -12.61 3.93 9.42
C HIS A 85 -13.79 3.02 9.79
N LYS A 86 -14.94 3.61 10.10
CA LYS A 86 -16.14 2.85 10.48
C LYS A 86 -16.65 1.98 9.34
N LEU A 87 -16.67 2.49 8.12
CA LEU A 87 -17.06 1.71 6.94
C LEU A 87 -16.13 0.51 6.74
N ALA A 88 -14.83 0.72 6.89
CA ALA A 88 -13.84 -0.34 6.75
C ALA A 88 -14.01 -1.41 7.83
N PHE A 89 -14.30 -0.99 9.06
CA PHE A 89 -14.54 -1.91 10.17
C PHE A 89 -15.76 -2.79 9.90
N GLU A 90 -16.85 -2.21 9.41
CA GLU A 90 -18.07 -2.95 9.04
C GLU A 90 -17.78 -3.95 7.92
N LEU A 91 -17.03 -3.53 6.90
CA LEU A 91 -16.63 -4.41 5.81
C LEU A 91 -15.80 -5.59 6.34
N TRP A 92 -14.84 -5.30 7.19
CA TRP A 92 -13.97 -6.31 7.79
C TRP A 92 -14.77 -7.35 8.59
N LEU A 93 -15.70 -6.91 9.43
CA LEU A 93 -16.60 -7.81 10.17
C LEU A 93 -17.47 -8.62 9.21
N GLY A 94 -18.03 -7.98 8.19
CA GLY A 94 -18.92 -8.63 7.23
C GLY A 94 -18.23 -9.70 6.39
N LEU A 95 -17.00 -9.46 5.98
CA LEU A 95 -16.22 -10.44 5.21
C LEU A 95 -15.76 -11.62 6.10
N GLY A 96 -15.44 -11.33 7.36
CA GLY A 96 -15.13 -12.37 8.36
C GLY A 96 -14.01 -13.33 7.99
N ARG A 97 -13.04 -12.89 7.19
CA ARG A 97 -11.96 -13.74 6.70
C ARG A 97 -10.72 -13.58 7.58
N LYS A 98 -10.21 -14.71 8.04
CA LYS A 98 -9.09 -14.76 8.99
C LYS A 98 -7.83 -14.04 8.51
N LYS A 99 -7.53 -14.13 7.22
CA LYS A 99 -6.30 -13.57 6.65
C LYS A 99 -6.48 -12.16 6.07
N LEU A 100 -7.68 -11.61 6.17
CA LEU A 100 -7.97 -10.28 5.68
C LEU A 100 -7.94 -9.30 6.86
N SER A 101 -7.00 -8.37 6.83
CA SER A 101 -6.82 -7.41 7.93
C SER A 101 -7.76 -6.22 7.81
N LEU A 102 -7.92 -5.50 8.92
CA LEU A 102 -8.64 -4.23 8.91
C LEU A 102 -7.95 -3.22 7.99
N VAL A 103 -6.61 -3.21 7.96
CA VAL A 103 -5.84 -2.32 7.09
C VAL A 103 -6.17 -2.61 5.62
N ASP A 104 -6.29 -3.88 5.24
CA ASP A 104 -6.72 -4.24 3.87
C ASP A 104 -8.10 -3.64 3.55
N CYS A 105 -9.05 -3.76 4.46
CA CYS A 105 -10.39 -3.22 4.27
C CYS A 105 -10.39 -1.70 4.19
N VAL A 106 -9.56 -1.03 4.98
CA VAL A 106 -9.37 0.42 4.87
C VAL A 106 -8.88 0.80 3.48
N SER A 107 -7.95 0.02 2.93
CA SER A 107 -7.44 0.24 1.58
C SER A 107 -8.53 0.07 0.53
N PHE A 108 -9.34 -0.99 0.63
CA PHE A 108 -10.44 -1.23 -0.31
C PHE A 108 -11.45 -0.06 -0.29
N ILE A 109 -11.88 0.36 0.89
CA ILE A 109 -12.83 1.47 1.04
C ILE A 109 -12.24 2.76 0.48
N THR A 110 -10.97 3.03 0.78
CA THR A 110 -10.29 4.25 0.32
C THR A 110 -10.15 4.26 -1.20
N MET A 111 -9.71 3.15 -1.78
CA MET A 111 -9.56 3.05 -3.23
C MET A 111 -10.89 3.26 -3.95
N ARG A 112 -11.97 2.66 -3.45
CA ARG A 112 -13.31 2.83 -4.02
C ARG A 112 -13.80 4.27 -3.90
N HIS A 113 -13.54 4.91 -2.77
CA HIS A 113 -13.94 6.29 -2.53
C HIS A 113 -13.29 7.26 -3.55
N TYR A 114 -12.03 7.05 -3.85
CA TYR A 114 -11.27 7.90 -4.80
C TYR A 114 -11.25 7.34 -6.21
N GLU A 115 -12.00 6.28 -6.48
CA GLU A 115 -12.06 5.62 -7.79
C GLU A 115 -10.69 5.19 -8.32
N LEU A 116 -9.86 4.67 -7.42
CA LEU A 116 -8.53 4.14 -7.77
C LEU A 116 -8.64 2.67 -8.15
N GLU A 117 -8.03 2.29 -9.25
CA GLU A 117 -8.12 0.93 -9.78
C GLU A 117 -6.83 0.13 -9.63
N ASN A 118 -5.69 0.82 -9.71
CA ASN A 118 -4.37 0.19 -9.73
C ASN A 118 -3.76 0.10 -8.35
N ILE A 119 -3.30 -1.11 -8.00
CA ILE A 119 -2.63 -1.37 -6.73
C ILE A 119 -1.20 -1.82 -6.99
N PHE A 120 -0.25 -1.15 -6.34
CA PHE A 120 1.13 -1.58 -6.26
C PHE A 120 1.28 -2.35 -4.95
N GLY A 121 1.27 -3.66 -5.06
CA GLY A 121 1.31 -4.57 -3.92
C GLY A 121 1.33 -6.02 -4.40
N PHE A 122 1.56 -6.93 -3.47
CA PHE A 122 1.73 -8.35 -3.79
C PHE A 122 0.68 -9.24 -3.11
N ASP A 123 -0.32 -8.61 -2.48
CA ASP A 123 -1.39 -9.32 -1.80
C ASP A 123 -2.56 -9.56 -2.76
N ARG A 124 -2.90 -10.82 -2.97
CA ARG A 124 -3.96 -11.22 -3.89
C ARG A 124 -5.36 -10.83 -3.44
N HIS A 125 -5.53 -10.41 -2.19
CA HIS A 125 -6.83 -9.93 -1.71
C HIS A 125 -7.33 -8.74 -2.55
N PHE A 126 -6.43 -7.92 -3.07
CA PHE A 126 -6.81 -6.79 -3.93
C PHE A 126 -7.42 -7.25 -5.25
N ASP A 127 -6.86 -8.29 -5.85
CA ASP A 127 -7.41 -8.89 -7.08
C ASP A 127 -8.81 -9.45 -6.82
N GLU A 128 -8.98 -10.16 -5.71
CA GLU A 128 -10.26 -10.72 -5.31
C GLU A 128 -11.34 -9.64 -5.12
N GLN A 129 -10.94 -8.44 -4.74
CA GLN A 129 -11.84 -7.30 -4.53
C GLN A 129 -12.04 -6.44 -5.79
N GLY A 130 -11.48 -6.86 -6.92
CA GLY A 130 -11.71 -6.20 -8.20
C GLY A 130 -10.70 -5.14 -8.60
N PHE A 131 -9.62 -4.98 -7.82
CA PHE A 131 -8.55 -4.03 -8.16
C PHE A 131 -7.52 -4.69 -9.06
N LYS A 132 -6.81 -3.86 -9.84
CA LYS A 132 -5.80 -4.33 -10.77
C LYS A 132 -4.42 -4.29 -10.12
N ILE A 133 -3.85 -5.45 -9.86
CA ILE A 133 -2.48 -5.56 -9.34
C ILE A 133 -1.51 -5.25 -10.48
N LEU A 134 -0.63 -4.28 -10.26
CA LEU A 134 0.40 -3.91 -11.23
C LEU A 134 1.44 -5.02 -11.35
N ASP A 135 1.85 -5.28 -12.56
CA ASP A 135 2.75 -6.37 -12.89
C ASP A 135 3.94 -5.94 -13.75
#